data_59209eefadeef26cd6293d68a77bccb3
#
_entry.id   59209eefadeef26cd6293d68a77bccb3
#
_cell.length_a   1.000
_cell.length_b   1.000
_cell.length_c   1.000
_cell.angle_alpha   90.00
_cell.angle_beta   90.00
_cell.angle_gamma   90.00
#
_symmetry.space_group_name_H-M   'P 1'
#
loop_
_entity.id
_entity.type
_entity.pdbx_description
1 polymer ?
#
loop_
_entity_poly.entity_id
_entity_poly.type
_entity_poly.pdbx_seq_one_letter_code
_entity_poly.pdbx_strand_id
1 'polypeptide(L)'
;MSGKFSAAAVASLSARRPADARIPSMLRFHFTIWLGSFLLAGSLTAEQKNEPMKFGMVIHGGAGTIERSEMTTENEAAHRAGLEQALKAGYDVLERGGSSLDAVEAAIQVLEDNPLFNAGKGAVFTHEGTNELDSSIMDGKTLNAGAVASVKHIRNPISLARLVMEKSPHVMLDGEGAEDFAKKMGMKLVDPKYFYTDERWQALQKAKAAPSPVSDKDHHGTVGAVALDKAGNLAAGTSTGGTTNKQFGRIGDSPIIGAGTYANNHTCAVSCTGDGEYFIRSLVAYDVSAMMEYKGLSVKEAGQAAIEKVGKLGGTGGLIAIDEQGNFAMPFNTSGMYRGRVGPDGKISVEIYK
;
A
#
# COMPACT_ATOMS: atom_id res chain seq x y z
N MET A 1 41.17 -12.25 40.29
CA MET A 1 42.14 -11.48 39.51
C MET A 1 41.41 -10.25 38.97
N SER A 2 41.71 -9.13 39.58
CA SER A 2 41.15 -7.82 39.35
C SER A 2 41.86 -7.11 38.21
N GLY A 3 41.18 -6.61 37.24
CA GLY A 3 41.71 -5.75 36.16
C GLY A 3 40.97 -4.40 36.16
N LYS A 4 41.56 -3.40 36.76
CA LYS A 4 41.12 -2.00 36.71
C LYS A 4 41.47 -1.41 35.35
N PHE A 5 40.53 -0.73 34.69
CA PHE A 5 40.85 0.19 33.59
C PHE A 5 40.55 1.64 34.01
N SER A 6 41.57 2.42 33.78
CA SER A 6 41.78 3.81 34.18
C SER A 6 41.00 4.78 33.29
N ALA A 7 40.48 5.85 33.89
CA ALA A 7 39.92 7.01 33.23
C ALA A 7 41.05 7.92 32.69
N ALA A 8 40.92 8.40 31.47
CA ALA A 8 41.79 9.43 30.91
C ALA A 8 40.99 10.52 30.20
N ALA A 9 41.03 11.69 30.80
CA ALA A 9 41.18 13.06 30.32
C ALA A 9 40.30 13.56 29.17
N VAL A 10 39.35 14.41 29.55
CA VAL A 10 38.67 15.40 28.69
C VAL A 10 39.59 16.62 28.57
N ALA A 11 40.04 16.93 27.36
CA ALA A 11 40.73 18.18 27.04
C ALA A 11 39.73 19.21 26.49
N SER A 12 39.60 20.32 27.21
CA SER A 12 38.85 21.51 26.84
C SER A 12 39.60 22.32 25.78
N LEU A 13 38.96 22.60 24.66
CA LEU A 13 39.40 23.60 23.67
C LEU A 13 38.53 24.84 23.79
N SER A 14 39.12 25.92 24.32
CA SER A 14 38.57 27.26 24.43
C SER A 14 38.54 27.94 23.06
N ALA A 15 37.38 28.44 22.67
CA ALA A 15 37.18 29.27 21.49
C ALA A 15 37.70 30.71 21.76
N ARG A 16 38.65 31.21 20.94
CA ARG A 16 39.04 32.61 20.84
C ARG A 16 38.12 33.33 19.85
N ARG A 17 37.51 34.44 20.28
CA ARG A 17 36.86 35.44 19.41
C ARG A 17 37.94 36.35 18.78
N PRO A 18 37.83 36.76 17.53
CA PRO A 18 38.53 37.92 16.99
C PRO A 18 37.71 39.21 17.15
N ALA A 19 38.43 40.29 17.40
CA ALA A 19 37.95 41.62 17.73
C ALA A 19 37.55 42.45 16.49
N ASP A 20 36.69 43.40 16.79
CA ASP A 20 36.36 44.70 16.15
C ASP A 20 37.02 45.08 14.80
N ALA A 21 36.14 45.31 13.81
CA ALA A 21 36.41 46.19 12.69
C ALA A 21 35.38 47.32 12.65
N ARG A 22 35.90 48.55 12.82
CA ARG A 22 35.16 49.84 12.83
C ARG A 22 34.58 50.20 11.48
N ILE A 23 33.36 50.74 11.50
CA ILE A 23 32.69 51.38 10.36
C ILE A 23 33.13 52.85 10.27
N PRO A 24 33.52 53.39 9.12
CA PRO A 24 33.61 54.83 8.90
C PRO A 24 32.27 55.42 8.42
N SER A 25 31.92 56.54 8.99
CA SER A 25 30.77 57.40 8.71
C SER A 25 30.94 58.24 7.46
N MET A 26 29.80 58.68 6.92
CA MET A 26 29.50 59.81 6.05
C MET A 26 29.57 59.62 4.54
N LEU A 27 28.39 59.64 3.95
CA LEU A 27 28.09 60.72 2.96
C LEU A 27 26.55 60.91 2.85
N ARG A 28 26.09 62.09 3.28
CA ARG A 28 24.73 62.58 3.03
C ARG A 28 24.66 63.07 1.58
N PHE A 29 23.74 62.56 0.80
CA PHE A 29 23.25 63.24 -0.39
C PHE A 29 21.74 63.47 -0.27
N HIS A 30 21.37 64.74 -0.24
CA HIS A 30 20.02 65.23 -0.46
C HIS A 30 19.72 65.14 -1.97
N PHE A 31 18.61 64.56 -2.33
CA PHE A 31 17.97 64.88 -3.59
C PHE A 31 16.44 64.93 -3.50
N THR A 32 15.98 65.92 -4.06
CA THR A 32 14.71 66.66 -4.03
C THR A 32 13.53 65.85 -4.60
N ILE A 33 12.39 66.11 -4.05
CA ILE A 33 11.02 65.70 -4.41
C ILE A 33 10.75 65.95 -5.90
N TRP A 34 10.21 64.97 -6.60
CA TRP A 34 9.35 65.16 -7.73
C TRP A 34 8.03 64.41 -7.55
N LEU A 35 6.95 65.19 -7.44
CA LEU A 35 5.54 64.75 -7.48
C LEU A 35 5.17 64.51 -8.96
N GLY A 36 4.61 63.38 -9.25
CA GLY A 36 4.10 63.16 -10.62
C GLY A 36 3.36 61.83 -10.78
N SER A 37 2.03 61.85 -10.53
CA SER A 37 0.98 61.23 -11.36
C SER A 37 0.73 59.73 -11.36
N PHE A 38 -0.46 59.39 -10.92
CA PHE A 38 -1.37 58.36 -11.42
C PHE A 38 -0.78 56.97 -11.71
N LEU A 39 -0.90 56.09 -10.77
CA LEU A 39 -0.89 54.65 -11.03
C LEU A 39 -2.35 54.15 -10.90
N LEU A 40 -2.97 53.86 -12.05
CA LEU A 40 -4.07 52.92 -12.15
C LEU A 40 -3.57 51.58 -11.59
N ALA A 41 -4.00 51.25 -10.38
CA ALA A 41 -3.88 49.89 -9.87
C ALA A 41 -4.89 49.03 -10.62
N GLY A 42 -4.46 48.48 -11.77
CA GLY A 42 -5.13 47.35 -12.37
C GLY A 42 -4.91 46.15 -11.44
N SER A 43 -5.95 45.82 -10.68
CA SER A 43 -6.02 44.54 -9.97
C SER A 43 -6.02 43.42 -11.06
N LEU A 44 -4.85 42.89 -11.36
CA LEU A 44 -4.72 41.59 -11.97
C LEU A 44 -5.21 40.56 -10.92
N THR A 45 -6.51 40.30 -10.93
CA THR A 45 -7.05 39.06 -10.40
C THR A 45 -6.42 37.97 -11.28
N ALA A 46 -5.36 37.36 -10.82
CA ALA A 46 -4.90 36.07 -11.36
C ALA A 46 -6.12 35.14 -11.22
N GLU A 47 -6.76 34.88 -12.34
CA GLU A 47 -7.72 33.79 -12.48
C GLU A 47 -6.92 32.53 -12.11
N GLN A 48 -7.07 32.09 -10.87
CA GLN A 48 -6.56 30.79 -10.41
C GLN A 48 -7.28 29.79 -11.30
N LYS A 49 -6.61 29.33 -12.38
CA LYS A 49 -7.03 28.15 -13.11
C LYS A 49 -7.15 27.08 -12.03
N ASN A 50 -8.38 26.77 -11.63
CA ASN A 50 -8.66 25.58 -10.85
C ASN A 50 -8.23 24.40 -11.72
N GLU A 51 -6.99 23.93 -11.54
CA GLU A 51 -6.60 22.62 -12.02
C GLU A 51 -7.60 21.63 -11.45
N PRO A 52 -8.16 20.72 -12.28
CA PRO A 52 -9.12 19.76 -11.77
C PRO A 52 -8.50 19.02 -10.59
N MET A 53 -9.19 18.99 -9.47
CA MET A 53 -8.75 18.32 -8.24
C MET A 53 -8.40 16.87 -8.59
N LYS A 54 -7.14 16.51 -8.43
CA LYS A 54 -6.66 15.16 -8.68
C LYS A 54 -7.08 14.27 -7.51
N PHE A 55 -7.81 13.22 -7.76
CA PHE A 55 -8.09 12.14 -6.81
C PHE A 55 -8.37 10.87 -7.59
N GLY A 56 -8.21 9.74 -6.99
CA GLY A 56 -8.47 8.47 -7.66
C GLY A 56 -7.97 7.27 -6.87
N MET A 57 -8.22 6.11 -7.42
CA MET A 57 -7.92 4.85 -6.78
C MET A 57 -7.50 3.81 -7.81
N VAL A 58 -6.60 2.92 -7.40
CA VAL A 58 -6.21 1.72 -8.13
C VAL A 58 -6.34 0.51 -7.20
N ILE A 59 -6.85 -0.61 -7.70
CA ILE A 59 -6.97 -1.84 -6.94
C ILE A 59 -6.37 -3.03 -7.69
N HIS A 60 -6.02 -4.08 -6.94
CA HIS A 60 -5.78 -5.41 -7.48
C HIS A 60 -6.55 -6.48 -6.70
N GLY A 61 -6.93 -7.53 -7.40
CA GLY A 61 -7.52 -8.76 -6.86
C GLY A 61 -6.58 -9.96 -6.96
N GLY A 62 -5.27 -9.71 -7.20
CA GLY A 62 -4.24 -10.72 -7.31
C GLY A 62 -3.63 -10.87 -8.69
N ALA A 63 -2.36 -11.28 -8.72
CA ALA A 63 -1.63 -11.68 -9.92
C ALA A 63 -1.31 -13.19 -9.86
N GLY A 64 -1.28 -13.84 -11.02
CA GLY A 64 -0.98 -15.27 -11.08
C GLY A 64 -1.11 -15.84 -12.49
N THR A 65 -1.15 -17.16 -12.58
CA THR A 65 -1.46 -17.87 -13.82
C THR A 65 -2.97 -17.76 -14.09
N ILE A 66 -3.35 -16.70 -14.78
CA ILE A 66 -4.75 -16.41 -15.15
C ILE A 66 -4.83 -16.50 -16.67
N GLU A 67 -5.09 -17.72 -17.16
CA GLU A 67 -5.18 -17.98 -18.59
C GLU A 67 -6.61 -17.76 -19.08
N ARG A 68 -6.75 -16.99 -20.17
CA ARG A 68 -8.06 -16.74 -20.76
C ARG A 68 -8.78 -18.03 -21.19
N SER A 69 -8.04 -19.04 -21.61
CA SER A 69 -8.57 -20.35 -22.04
C SER A 69 -9.15 -21.19 -20.89
N GLU A 70 -8.77 -20.90 -19.64
CA GLU A 70 -9.23 -21.59 -18.44
C GLU A 70 -10.37 -20.84 -17.73
N MET A 71 -10.64 -19.60 -18.15
CA MET A 71 -11.63 -18.73 -17.54
C MET A 71 -12.97 -18.87 -18.25
N THR A 72 -14.01 -19.29 -17.53
CA THR A 72 -15.38 -19.25 -18.09
C THR A 72 -15.88 -17.81 -18.15
N THR A 73 -16.85 -17.56 -19.06
CA THR A 73 -17.47 -16.23 -19.20
C THR A 73 -18.10 -15.76 -17.90
N GLU A 74 -18.74 -16.69 -17.17
CA GLU A 74 -19.41 -16.41 -15.87
C GLU A 74 -18.38 -16.03 -14.80
N ASN A 75 -17.27 -16.76 -14.72
CA ASN A 75 -16.19 -16.47 -13.75
C ASN A 75 -15.50 -15.14 -14.07
N GLU A 76 -15.21 -14.86 -15.34
CA GLU A 76 -14.67 -13.57 -15.75
C GLU A 76 -15.60 -12.42 -15.38
N ALA A 77 -16.90 -12.55 -15.70
CA ALA A 77 -17.89 -11.54 -15.38
C ALA A 77 -18.03 -11.33 -13.86
N ALA A 78 -17.99 -12.40 -13.06
CA ALA A 78 -18.06 -12.32 -11.60
C ALA A 78 -16.84 -11.60 -10.99
N HIS A 79 -15.62 -11.91 -11.46
CA HIS A 79 -14.41 -11.20 -11.01
C HIS A 79 -14.44 -9.72 -11.39
N ARG A 80 -14.84 -9.40 -12.63
CA ARG A 80 -15.00 -8.00 -13.06
C ARG A 80 -15.99 -7.24 -12.19
N ALA A 81 -17.16 -7.84 -11.94
CA ALA A 81 -18.19 -7.25 -11.08
C ALA A 81 -17.67 -7.02 -9.63
N GLY A 82 -16.90 -7.96 -9.07
CA GLY A 82 -16.29 -7.80 -7.75
C GLY A 82 -15.30 -6.64 -7.69
N LEU A 83 -14.44 -6.50 -8.72
CA LEU A 83 -13.52 -5.37 -8.83
C LEU A 83 -14.25 -4.03 -9.02
N GLU A 84 -15.29 -3.99 -9.85
CA GLU A 84 -16.12 -2.79 -10.05
C GLU A 84 -16.80 -2.35 -8.75
N GLN A 85 -17.33 -3.30 -7.97
CA GLN A 85 -17.95 -3.02 -6.66
C GLN A 85 -16.92 -2.45 -5.67
N ALA A 86 -15.72 -3.01 -5.62
CA ALA A 86 -14.65 -2.51 -4.75
C ALA A 86 -14.20 -1.09 -5.15
N LEU A 87 -13.98 -0.85 -6.45
CA LEU A 87 -13.65 0.48 -6.96
C LEU A 87 -14.75 1.49 -6.66
N LYS A 88 -16.03 1.09 -6.86
CA LYS A 88 -17.14 1.97 -6.56
C LYS A 88 -17.22 2.33 -5.07
N ALA A 89 -17.02 1.36 -4.18
CA ALA A 89 -17.05 1.61 -2.74
C ALA A 89 -15.98 2.63 -2.31
N GLY A 90 -14.74 2.48 -2.79
CA GLY A 90 -13.68 3.43 -2.50
C GLY A 90 -13.87 4.78 -3.20
N TYR A 91 -14.32 4.79 -4.45
CA TYR A 91 -14.61 6.02 -5.19
C TYR A 91 -15.70 6.86 -4.52
N ASP A 92 -16.78 6.25 -4.07
CA ASP A 92 -17.87 6.93 -3.37
C ASP A 92 -17.39 7.65 -2.09
N VAL A 93 -16.35 7.13 -1.43
CA VAL A 93 -15.67 7.81 -0.30
C VAL A 93 -14.90 9.02 -0.80
N LEU A 94 -14.05 8.88 -1.81
CA LEU A 94 -13.24 9.97 -2.35
C LEU A 94 -14.08 11.08 -2.97
N GLU A 95 -15.13 10.72 -3.71
CA GLU A 95 -16.04 11.67 -4.36
C GLU A 95 -16.72 12.58 -3.33
N ARG A 96 -17.10 12.05 -2.18
CA ARG A 96 -17.69 12.81 -1.06
C ARG A 96 -16.65 13.58 -0.23
N GLY A 97 -15.36 13.53 -0.58
CA GLY A 97 -14.28 14.21 0.13
C GLY A 97 -13.76 13.45 1.36
N GLY A 98 -14.03 12.14 1.46
CA GLY A 98 -13.45 11.27 2.46
C GLY A 98 -11.96 11.04 2.24
N SER A 99 -11.27 10.47 3.23
CA SER A 99 -9.83 10.24 3.19
C SER A 99 -9.44 9.08 2.29
N SER A 100 -8.19 9.11 1.80
CA SER A 100 -7.58 7.98 1.07
C SER A 100 -7.56 6.69 1.90
N LEU A 101 -7.34 6.79 3.23
CA LEU A 101 -7.43 5.66 4.16
C LEU A 101 -8.83 5.03 4.19
N ASP A 102 -9.89 5.85 4.28
CA ASP A 102 -11.27 5.36 4.27
C ASP A 102 -11.62 4.69 2.94
N ALA A 103 -11.12 5.24 1.83
CA ALA A 103 -11.34 4.67 0.50
C ALA A 103 -10.64 3.32 0.31
N VAL A 104 -9.38 3.22 0.76
CA VAL A 104 -8.60 1.97 0.73
C VAL A 104 -9.28 0.90 1.58
N GLU A 105 -9.68 1.22 2.81
CA GLU A 105 -10.37 0.29 3.70
C GLU A 105 -11.69 -0.17 3.08
N ALA A 106 -12.52 0.75 2.58
CA ALA A 106 -13.82 0.41 1.99
C ALA A 106 -13.69 -0.52 0.76
N ALA A 107 -12.70 -0.27 -0.11
CA ALA A 107 -12.46 -1.12 -1.27
C ALA A 107 -11.98 -2.53 -0.87
N ILE A 108 -11.04 -2.61 0.07
CA ILE A 108 -10.50 -3.90 0.52
C ILE A 108 -11.55 -4.70 1.28
N GLN A 109 -12.42 -4.09 2.10
CA GLN A 109 -13.53 -4.78 2.76
C GLN A 109 -14.46 -5.48 1.76
N VAL A 110 -14.76 -4.84 0.62
CA VAL A 110 -15.57 -5.46 -0.44
C VAL A 110 -14.86 -6.69 -1.03
N LEU A 111 -13.54 -6.62 -1.22
CA LEU A 111 -12.76 -7.74 -1.74
C LEU A 111 -12.60 -8.86 -0.69
N GLU A 112 -12.43 -8.53 0.61
CA GLU A 112 -12.39 -9.49 1.70
C GLU A 112 -13.72 -10.21 1.93
N ASP A 113 -14.85 -9.56 1.67
CA ASP A 113 -16.18 -10.17 1.77
C ASP A 113 -16.56 -11.00 0.55
N ASN A 114 -15.80 -10.92 -0.54
CA ASN A 114 -16.06 -11.62 -1.79
C ASN A 114 -15.26 -12.95 -1.88
N PRO A 115 -15.92 -14.13 -1.95
CA PRO A 115 -15.23 -15.43 -1.94
C PRO A 115 -14.35 -15.71 -3.17
N LEU A 116 -14.43 -14.90 -4.22
CA LEU A 116 -13.62 -15.07 -5.43
C LEU A 116 -12.15 -14.69 -5.21
N PHE A 117 -11.85 -13.79 -4.26
CA PHE A 117 -10.50 -13.28 -4.02
C PHE A 117 -9.84 -13.94 -2.82
N ASN A 118 -8.51 -14.07 -2.84
CA ASN A 118 -7.75 -14.68 -1.75
C ASN A 118 -7.50 -13.67 -0.61
N ALA A 119 -8.55 -13.25 0.05
CA ALA A 119 -8.52 -12.43 1.25
C ALA A 119 -9.86 -12.63 1.99
N GLY A 120 -9.87 -12.50 3.32
CA GLY A 120 -11.09 -12.65 4.10
C GLY A 120 -11.85 -13.94 3.74
N LYS A 121 -13.09 -13.83 3.25
CA LYS A 121 -13.99 -14.96 2.99
C LYS A 121 -13.47 -15.95 1.93
N GLY A 122 -12.68 -15.48 0.95
CA GLY A 122 -12.10 -16.32 -0.10
C GLY A 122 -10.68 -16.78 0.18
N ALA A 123 -10.20 -16.63 1.42
CA ALA A 123 -8.83 -16.97 1.79
C ALA A 123 -8.52 -18.46 1.61
N VAL A 124 -7.30 -18.74 1.16
CA VAL A 124 -6.77 -20.10 1.04
C VAL A 124 -6.57 -20.75 2.40
N PHE A 125 -6.43 -22.07 2.40
CA PHE A 125 -6.20 -22.88 3.62
C PHE A 125 -4.72 -23.14 3.85
N THR A 126 -4.33 -23.15 5.14
CA THR A 126 -3.05 -23.68 5.61
C THR A 126 -2.99 -25.21 5.44
N HIS A 127 -1.81 -25.79 5.65
CA HIS A 127 -1.64 -27.24 5.66
C HIS A 127 -2.55 -27.94 6.68
N GLU A 128 -2.78 -27.30 7.83
CA GLU A 128 -3.62 -27.81 8.92
C GLU A 128 -5.12 -27.72 8.59
N GLY A 129 -5.50 -27.05 7.47
CA GLY A 129 -6.90 -26.89 7.07
C GLY A 129 -7.60 -25.75 7.80
N THR A 130 -6.85 -24.73 8.22
CA THR A 130 -7.37 -23.48 8.78
C THR A 130 -7.12 -22.32 7.82
N ASN A 131 -7.87 -21.21 7.96
CA ASN A 131 -7.55 -19.95 7.27
C ASN A 131 -6.77 -19.04 8.23
N GLU A 132 -5.66 -18.51 7.77
CA GLU A 132 -4.84 -17.52 8.47
C GLU A 132 -4.69 -16.30 7.57
N LEU A 133 -5.11 -15.14 8.08
CA LEU A 133 -5.27 -13.92 7.32
C LEU A 133 -4.21 -12.90 7.73
N ASP A 134 -3.66 -12.20 6.75
CA ASP A 134 -2.67 -11.15 6.93
C ASP A 134 -3.16 -9.87 6.24
N SER A 135 -2.90 -8.70 6.84
CA SER A 135 -3.26 -7.42 6.24
C SER A 135 -2.40 -6.28 6.75
N SER A 136 -2.25 -5.23 5.95
CA SER A 136 -1.63 -3.98 6.38
C SER A 136 -2.25 -2.77 5.68
N ILE A 137 -2.13 -1.62 6.35
CA ILE A 137 -2.54 -0.31 5.84
C ILE A 137 -1.52 0.75 6.25
N MET A 138 -1.29 1.74 5.39
CA MET A 138 -0.33 2.81 5.65
C MET A 138 -0.86 4.16 5.17
N ASP A 139 -0.69 5.19 6.02
CA ASP A 139 -0.97 6.59 5.73
C ASP A 139 0.26 7.29 5.16
N GLY A 140 0.18 7.75 3.94
CA GLY A 140 1.28 8.47 3.27
C GLY A 140 1.61 9.83 3.86
N LYS A 141 0.68 10.45 4.56
CA LYS A 141 0.85 11.76 5.17
C LYS A 141 1.73 11.72 6.42
N THR A 142 1.49 10.76 7.28
CA THR A 142 2.14 10.65 8.60
C THR A 142 3.19 9.54 8.65
N LEU A 143 3.22 8.66 7.65
CA LEU A 143 3.94 7.40 7.60
C LEU A 143 3.50 6.41 8.72
N ASN A 144 2.38 6.68 9.37
CA ASN A 144 1.79 5.72 10.30
C ASN A 144 1.31 4.49 9.52
N ALA A 145 1.50 3.33 10.13
CA ALA A 145 1.10 2.07 9.54
C ALA A 145 0.55 1.12 10.60
N GLY A 146 -0.31 0.21 10.17
CA GLY A 146 -0.80 -0.88 10.99
C GLY A 146 -0.85 -2.17 10.20
N ALA A 147 -0.53 -3.27 10.85
CA ALA A 147 -0.51 -4.59 10.23
C ALA A 147 -0.99 -5.66 11.21
N VAL A 148 -1.56 -6.72 10.65
CA VAL A 148 -1.90 -7.94 11.37
C VAL A 148 -1.50 -9.16 10.55
N ALA A 149 -1.06 -10.21 11.23
CA ALA A 149 -0.71 -11.49 10.62
C ALA A 149 -1.38 -12.65 11.35
N SER A 150 -1.61 -13.75 10.63
CA SER A 150 -2.07 -15.04 11.16
C SER A 150 -3.38 -14.98 12.00
N VAL A 151 -4.26 -14.00 11.73
CA VAL A 151 -5.57 -13.90 12.41
C VAL A 151 -6.56 -14.88 11.78
N LYS A 152 -7.44 -15.48 12.60
CA LYS A 152 -8.32 -16.59 12.21
C LYS A 152 -9.82 -16.28 12.35
N HIS A 153 -10.17 -15.24 13.10
CA HIS A 153 -11.55 -14.92 13.47
C HIS A 153 -11.95 -13.49 13.09
N ILE A 154 -11.13 -12.79 12.32
CA ILE A 154 -11.36 -11.40 11.92
C ILE A 154 -11.97 -11.37 10.53
N ARG A 155 -13.25 -10.95 10.44
CA ARG A 155 -13.97 -10.87 9.16
C ARG A 155 -13.24 -10.02 8.14
N ASN A 156 -12.81 -8.80 8.55
CA ASN A 156 -12.11 -7.85 7.71
C ASN A 156 -10.77 -7.48 8.34
N PRO A 157 -9.69 -8.21 8.02
CA PRO A 157 -8.34 -7.95 8.54
C PRO A 157 -7.83 -6.53 8.29
N ILE A 158 -8.22 -5.89 7.17
CA ILE A 158 -7.84 -4.51 6.86
C ILE A 158 -8.33 -3.52 7.94
N SER A 159 -9.53 -3.73 8.46
CA SER A 159 -10.09 -2.89 9.53
C SER A 159 -9.32 -3.08 10.85
N LEU A 160 -8.89 -4.30 11.15
CA LEU A 160 -8.05 -4.53 12.32
C LEU A 160 -6.66 -3.92 12.14
N ALA A 161 -6.04 -4.03 10.97
CA ALA A 161 -4.78 -3.35 10.64
C ALA A 161 -4.90 -1.84 10.85
N ARG A 162 -6.01 -1.23 10.41
CA ARG A 162 -6.30 0.18 10.66
C ARG A 162 -6.42 0.52 12.14
N LEU A 163 -7.13 -0.29 12.92
CA LEU A 163 -7.22 -0.10 14.38
C LEU A 163 -5.86 -0.22 15.06
N VAL A 164 -4.98 -1.13 14.61
CA VAL A 164 -3.59 -1.20 15.10
C VAL A 164 -2.88 0.11 14.87
N MET A 165 -2.96 0.68 13.67
CA MET A 165 -2.35 1.97 13.33
C MET A 165 -2.88 3.12 14.19
N GLU A 166 -4.21 3.19 14.41
CA GLU A 166 -4.86 4.36 15.01
C GLU A 166 -4.98 4.28 16.54
N LYS A 167 -5.01 3.07 17.11
CA LYS A 167 -5.39 2.84 18.52
C LYS A 167 -4.34 2.09 19.32
N SER A 168 -3.18 1.80 18.73
CA SER A 168 -2.08 1.16 19.45
C SER A 168 -0.76 1.91 19.24
N PRO A 169 0.25 1.72 20.12
CA PRO A 169 1.60 2.23 19.87
C PRO A 169 2.42 1.32 18.95
N HIS A 170 1.84 0.21 18.49
CA HIS A 170 2.52 -0.80 17.70
C HIS A 170 2.19 -0.63 16.21
N VAL A 171 3.09 -1.09 15.35
CA VAL A 171 2.86 -1.16 13.91
C VAL A 171 2.25 -2.50 13.52
N MET A 172 2.62 -3.59 14.19
CA MET A 172 2.20 -4.94 13.80
C MET A 172 1.83 -5.79 15.02
N LEU A 173 0.73 -6.52 14.92
CA LEU A 173 0.29 -7.53 15.86
C LEU A 173 0.05 -8.86 15.13
N ASP A 174 0.17 -10.00 15.83
CA ASP A 174 -0.05 -11.31 15.23
C ASP A 174 -0.96 -12.23 16.06
N GLY A 175 -1.56 -13.20 15.39
CA GLY A 175 -2.28 -14.33 15.96
C GLY A 175 -3.30 -13.94 17.05
N GLU A 176 -3.29 -14.68 18.16
CA GLU A 176 -4.21 -14.47 19.28
C GLU A 176 -4.06 -13.09 19.91
N GLY A 177 -2.83 -12.53 19.96
CA GLY A 177 -2.58 -11.19 20.47
C GLY A 177 -3.30 -10.11 19.67
N ALA A 178 -3.32 -10.23 18.34
CA ALA A 178 -4.07 -9.34 17.46
C ALA A 178 -5.60 -9.49 17.67
N GLU A 179 -6.11 -10.70 17.87
CA GLU A 179 -7.52 -10.96 18.11
C GLU A 179 -7.98 -10.48 19.50
N ASP A 180 -7.14 -10.57 20.52
CA ASP A 180 -7.41 -10.00 21.83
C ASP A 180 -7.45 -8.47 21.80
N PHE A 181 -6.57 -7.86 21.03
CA PHE A 181 -6.64 -6.42 20.73
C PHE A 181 -7.95 -6.07 20.01
N ALA A 182 -8.34 -6.85 19.00
CA ALA A 182 -9.60 -6.67 18.28
C ALA A 182 -10.82 -6.70 19.23
N LYS A 183 -10.89 -7.70 20.12
CA LYS A 183 -11.94 -7.80 21.16
C LYS A 183 -11.96 -6.56 22.05
N LYS A 184 -10.78 -6.13 22.52
CA LYS A 184 -10.62 -4.94 23.36
C LYS A 184 -11.11 -3.67 22.65
N MET A 185 -10.96 -3.59 21.33
CA MET A 185 -11.46 -2.48 20.51
C MET A 185 -12.94 -2.64 20.12
N GLY A 186 -13.63 -3.69 20.57
CA GLY A 186 -15.05 -3.92 20.31
C GLY A 186 -15.35 -4.59 18.98
N MET A 187 -14.37 -5.12 18.25
CA MET A 187 -14.60 -5.90 17.04
C MET A 187 -15.26 -7.23 17.37
N LYS A 188 -16.24 -7.62 16.54
CA LYS A 188 -16.88 -8.92 16.63
C LYS A 188 -16.06 -9.96 15.89
N LEU A 189 -15.73 -11.06 16.56
CA LEU A 189 -15.09 -12.20 15.93
C LEU A 189 -16.15 -13.06 15.21
N VAL A 190 -15.72 -13.70 14.11
CA VAL A 190 -16.55 -14.65 13.35
C VAL A 190 -16.08 -16.08 13.58
N ASP A 191 -16.98 -17.04 13.39
CA ASP A 191 -16.62 -18.47 13.37
C ASP A 191 -15.70 -18.71 12.16
N PRO A 192 -14.62 -19.51 12.27
CA PRO A 192 -13.74 -19.85 11.15
C PRO A 192 -14.47 -20.42 9.91
N LYS A 193 -15.63 -21.04 10.09
CA LYS A 193 -16.49 -21.49 8.98
C LYS A 193 -16.92 -20.36 8.03
N TYR A 194 -16.88 -19.10 8.49
CA TYR A 194 -17.16 -17.96 7.63
C TYR A 194 -16.23 -17.89 6.41
N PHE A 195 -14.97 -18.32 6.56
CA PHE A 195 -13.96 -18.26 5.51
C PHE A 195 -13.96 -19.48 4.60
N TYR A 196 -14.69 -20.54 4.97
CA TYR A 196 -14.72 -21.77 4.19
C TYR A 196 -15.38 -21.57 2.83
N THR A 197 -14.70 -22.03 1.78
CA THR A 197 -15.27 -22.24 0.44
C THR A 197 -14.88 -23.62 -0.10
N ASP A 198 -15.78 -24.29 -0.81
CA ASP A 198 -15.50 -25.60 -1.40
C ASP A 198 -14.32 -25.54 -2.38
N GLU A 199 -14.25 -24.47 -3.17
CA GLU A 199 -13.17 -24.26 -4.14
C GLU A 199 -11.78 -24.25 -3.45
N ARG A 200 -11.61 -23.44 -2.39
CA ARG A 200 -10.34 -23.35 -1.65
C ARG A 200 -10.02 -24.64 -0.90
N TRP A 201 -11.01 -25.32 -0.41
CA TRP A 201 -10.83 -26.62 0.22
C TRP A 201 -10.34 -27.68 -0.77
N GLN A 202 -10.95 -27.76 -1.97
CA GLN A 202 -10.51 -28.68 -3.03
C GLN A 202 -9.08 -28.34 -3.50
N ALA A 203 -8.73 -27.05 -3.64
CA ALA A 203 -7.38 -26.61 -3.95
C ALA A 203 -6.35 -27.09 -2.91
N LEU A 204 -6.68 -27.04 -1.61
CA LEU A 204 -5.83 -27.59 -0.56
C LEU A 204 -5.65 -29.11 -0.72
N GLN A 205 -6.75 -29.88 -0.96
CA GLN A 205 -6.64 -31.34 -1.12
C GLN A 205 -5.76 -31.70 -2.32
N LYS A 206 -5.91 -30.99 -3.44
CA LYS A 206 -5.06 -31.15 -4.63
C LYS A 206 -3.60 -30.84 -4.31
N ALA A 207 -3.32 -29.75 -3.59
CA ALA A 207 -1.96 -29.36 -3.21
C ALA A 207 -1.29 -30.39 -2.28
N LYS A 208 -2.05 -30.98 -1.33
CA LYS A 208 -1.54 -32.05 -0.44
C LYS A 208 -1.26 -33.36 -1.17
N ALA A 209 -1.99 -33.68 -2.23
CA ALA A 209 -1.81 -34.89 -3.00
C ALA A 209 -0.65 -34.81 -4.02
N ALA A 210 -0.13 -33.61 -4.29
CA ALA A 210 0.94 -33.41 -5.27
C ALA A 210 2.28 -34.00 -4.76
N PRO A 211 3.05 -34.72 -5.60
CA PRO A 211 4.30 -35.38 -5.19
C PRO A 211 5.48 -34.44 -4.97
N SER A 212 5.36 -33.17 -5.33
CA SER A 212 6.33 -32.11 -5.08
C SER A 212 5.59 -30.90 -4.50
N PRO A 213 6.26 -30.01 -3.74
CA PRO A 213 5.67 -28.74 -3.40
C PRO A 213 5.13 -28.14 -4.70
N VAL A 214 3.81 -27.91 -4.72
CA VAL A 214 3.11 -27.38 -5.90
C VAL A 214 3.87 -26.15 -6.35
N SER A 215 4.40 -26.19 -7.58
CA SER A 215 4.93 -24.98 -8.20
C SER A 215 3.80 -23.97 -8.18
N ASP A 216 4.12 -22.75 -7.81
CA ASP A 216 3.25 -21.60 -7.55
C ASP A 216 2.24 -21.21 -8.66
N LYS A 217 1.87 -22.15 -9.54
CA LYS A 217 0.95 -21.91 -10.65
C LYS A 217 -0.51 -21.63 -10.25
N ASP A 218 -0.88 -21.95 -9.00
CA ASP A 218 -2.23 -21.74 -8.48
C ASP A 218 -2.30 -20.54 -7.51
N HIS A 219 -1.37 -19.58 -7.59
CA HIS A 219 -1.46 -18.32 -6.84
C HIS A 219 -2.58 -17.44 -7.40
N HIS A 220 -3.74 -17.59 -6.83
CA HIS A 220 -4.81 -16.61 -6.96
C HIS A 220 -4.76 -15.67 -5.75
N GLY A 221 -4.13 -14.63 -5.94
CA GLY A 221 -3.45 -13.61 -5.23
C GLY A 221 -4.24 -12.79 -4.23
N THR A 222 -3.51 -12.20 -3.39
CA THR A 222 -3.66 -11.06 -2.50
C THR A 222 -4.54 -9.97 -3.10
N VAL A 223 -5.36 -9.29 -2.31
CA VAL A 223 -6.08 -8.08 -2.71
C VAL A 223 -5.38 -6.84 -2.19
N GLY A 224 -5.55 -5.71 -2.90
CA GLY A 224 -5.00 -4.45 -2.44
C GLY A 224 -5.62 -3.24 -3.10
N ALA A 225 -5.41 -2.09 -2.46
CA ALA A 225 -5.88 -0.81 -2.93
C ALA A 225 -4.87 0.30 -2.60
N VAL A 226 -4.75 1.25 -3.48
CA VAL A 226 -4.02 2.51 -3.30
C VAL A 226 -4.92 3.67 -3.70
N ALA A 227 -4.89 4.77 -2.95
CA ALA A 227 -5.76 5.90 -3.20
C ALA A 227 -5.04 7.23 -2.99
N LEU A 228 -5.45 8.24 -3.77
CA LEU A 228 -5.15 9.66 -3.61
C LEU A 228 -6.47 10.37 -3.33
N ASP A 229 -6.57 11.07 -2.19
CA ASP A 229 -7.76 11.85 -1.85
C ASP A 229 -7.71 13.30 -2.37
N LYS A 230 -8.83 14.02 -2.25
CA LYS A 230 -8.95 15.42 -2.68
C LYS A 230 -8.07 16.40 -1.90
N ALA A 231 -7.57 15.99 -0.73
CA ALA A 231 -6.63 16.76 0.07
C ALA A 231 -5.16 16.49 -0.31
N GLY A 232 -4.92 15.62 -1.30
CA GLY A 232 -3.58 15.24 -1.75
C GLY A 232 -2.89 14.20 -0.88
N ASN A 233 -3.62 13.47 -0.03
CA ASN A 233 -3.03 12.42 0.79
C ASN A 233 -3.14 11.07 0.09
N LEU A 234 -2.07 10.29 0.21
CA LEU A 234 -1.95 8.94 -0.29
C LEU A 234 -2.18 7.91 0.82
N ALA A 235 -2.77 6.79 0.48
CA ALA A 235 -2.85 5.61 1.34
C ALA A 235 -2.70 4.32 0.53
N ALA A 236 -2.17 3.28 1.16
CA ALA A 236 -2.07 1.94 0.61
C ALA A 236 -2.56 0.91 1.61
N GLY A 237 -3.14 -0.18 1.12
CA GLY A 237 -3.51 -1.33 1.92
C GLY A 237 -3.42 -2.61 1.11
N THR A 238 -3.16 -3.72 1.80
CA THR A 238 -3.05 -5.06 1.23
C THR A 238 -3.64 -6.07 2.19
N SER A 239 -4.36 -7.08 1.69
CA SER A 239 -4.95 -8.16 2.50
C SER A 239 -4.87 -9.51 1.79
N THR A 240 -4.64 -10.60 2.53
CA THR A 240 -4.41 -11.93 1.94
C THR A 240 -4.71 -13.07 2.89
N GLY A 241 -4.98 -14.25 2.34
CA GLY A 241 -4.90 -15.56 3.02
C GLY A 241 -3.52 -16.22 2.89
N GLY A 242 -2.57 -15.59 2.16
CA GLY A 242 -1.26 -16.18 1.86
C GLY A 242 -1.30 -17.18 0.69
N THR A 243 -0.55 -18.26 0.80
CA THR A 243 -0.44 -19.31 -0.23
C THR A 243 -1.15 -20.60 0.19
N THR A 244 -1.79 -21.30 -0.76
CA THR A 244 -2.44 -22.59 -0.51
C THR A 244 -1.45 -23.59 0.08
N ASN A 245 -1.88 -24.29 1.13
CA ASN A 245 -1.05 -25.31 1.80
C ASN A 245 0.17 -24.74 2.54
N LYS A 246 0.17 -23.41 2.88
CA LYS A 246 1.24 -22.81 3.68
C LYS A 246 1.40 -23.53 5.03
N GLN A 247 2.65 -23.62 5.51
CA GLN A 247 3.05 -24.35 6.71
C GLN A 247 3.83 -23.46 7.68
N PHE A 248 3.97 -23.92 8.92
CA PHE A 248 4.86 -23.31 9.92
C PHE A 248 4.56 -21.83 10.24
N GLY A 249 3.29 -21.38 10.05
CA GLY A 249 2.93 -19.98 10.25
C GLY A 249 3.55 -19.04 9.19
N ARG A 250 3.69 -19.52 7.94
CA ARG A 250 4.25 -18.69 6.84
C ARG A 250 3.48 -17.39 6.68
N ILE A 251 4.20 -16.30 6.73
CA ILE A 251 3.75 -14.94 6.45
C ILE A 251 4.41 -14.47 5.15
N GLY A 252 3.61 -13.91 4.22
CA GLY A 252 4.09 -13.30 2.99
C GLY A 252 4.44 -11.82 3.16
N ASP A 253 4.52 -11.13 2.03
CA ASP A 253 4.85 -9.71 1.96
C ASP A 253 3.71 -8.80 2.42
N SER A 254 2.45 -9.23 2.29
CA SER A 254 1.27 -8.39 2.48
C SER A 254 1.20 -7.62 3.81
N PRO A 255 1.53 -8.22 4.99
CA PRO A 255 1.51 -7.49 6.25
C PRO A 255 2.81 -6.74 6.52
N ILE A 256 3.83 -6.86 5.67
CA ILE A 256 5.15 -6.27 5.89
C ILE A 256 5.23 -4.91 5.19
N ILE A 257 5.25 -3.85 6.01
CA ILE A 257 5.41 -2.47 5.52
C ILE A 257 6.74 -2.33 4.78
N GLY A 258 6.68 -1.81 3.56
CA GLY A 258 7.81 -1.71 2.64
C GLY A 258 7.96 -2.89 1.70
N ALA A 259 7.42 -4.07 2.01
CA ALA A 259 7.43 -5.21 1.11
C ALA A 259 6.14 -5.32 0.27
N GLY A 260 5.00 -5.53 0.91
CA GLY A 260 3.69 -5.64 0.25
C GLY A 260 2.88 -4.35 0.22
N THR A 261 3.13 -3.43 1.15
CA THR A 261 2.37 -2.20 1.31
C THR A 261 3.31 -1.04 1.66
N TYR A 262 3.17 0.08 0.99
CA TYR A 262 3.89 1.31 1.35
C TYR A 262 3.12 2.55 0.87
N ALA A 263 3.14 3.64 1.65
CA ALA A 263 2.61 4.92 1.24
C ALA A 263 3.45 6.08 1.77
N ASN A 264 3.73 7.07 0.92
CA ASN A 264 4.41 8.31 1.26
C ASN A 264 3.90 9.43 0.34
N ASN A 265 3.36 10.51 0.93
CA ASN A 265 2.83 11.64 0.17
C ASN A 265 3.87 12.33 -0.72
N HIS A 266 5.17 12.16 -0.45
CA HIS A 266 6.24 12.74 -1.28
C HIS A 266 6.59 11.89 -2.50
N THR A 267 6.04 10.69 -2.62
CA THR A 267 6.34 9.76 -3.72
C THR A 267 5.09 9.07 -4.24
N CYS A 268 4.71 7.93 -3.64
CA CYS A 268 3.57 7.14 -4.08
C CYS A 268 2.98 6.26 -2.97
N ALA A 269 1.80 5.71 -3.25
CA ALA A 269 1.22 4.57 -2.55
C ALA A 269 1.35 3.32 -3.41
N VAL A 270 1.72 2.18 -2.80
CA VAL A 270 2.01 0.90 -3.48
C VAL A 270 1.35 -0.24 -2.72
N SER A 271 0.73 -1.18 -3.46
CA SER A 271 0.29 -2.49 -2.96
C SER A 271 0.73 -3.58 -3.92
N CYS A 272 1.25 -4.67 -3.36
CA CYS A 272 1.88 -5.77 -4.11
C CYS A 272 1.10 -7.08 -4.01
N THR A 273 1.33 -7.97 -4.98
CA THR A 273 0.76 -9.32 -5.04
C THR A 273 1.68 -10.24 -5.82
N GLY A 274 1.92 -11.46 -5.33
CA GLY A 274 2.79 -12.43 -6.00
C GLY A 274 3.53 -13.33 -5.01
N ASP A 275 4.73 -13.77 -5.40
CA ASP A 275 5.59 -14.64 -4.61
C ASP A 275 6.22 -13.85 -3.45
N GLY A 276 5.54 -13.82 -2.30
CA GLY A 276 5.85 -12.97 -1.16
C GLY A 276 7.31 -13.00 -0.71
N GLU A 277 7.97 -14.15 -0.82
CA GLU A 277 9.38 -14.37 -0.48
C GLU A 277 10.34 -13.47 -1.28
N TYR A 278 10.03 -13.22 -2.56
CA TYR A 278 10.81 -12.32 -3.42
C TYR A 278 10.48 -10.87 -3.17
N PHE A 279 9.22 -10.57 -2.87
CA PHE A 279 8.76 -9.22 -2.53
C PHE A 279 9.34 -8.74 -1.20
N ILE A 280 9.40 -9.62 -0.17
CA ILE A 280 10.05 -9.36 1.11
C ILE A 280 11.55 -9.08 0.91
N ARG A 281 12.26 -9.97 0.22
CA ARG A 281 13.72 -9.88 0.01
C ARG A 281 14.13 -8.64 -0.79
N SER A 282 13.22 -8.13 -1.61
CA SER A 282 13.45 -6.96 -2.46
C SER A 282 12.87 -5.67 -1.89
N LEU A 283 12.04 -5.73 -0.81
CA LEU A 283 11.29 -4.62 -0.26
C LEU A 283 10.53 -3.84 -1.34
N VAL A 284 9.77 -4.57 -2.20
CA VAL A 284 9.27 -4.08 -3.49
C VAL A 284 8.48 -2.79 -3.36
N ALA A 285 7.54 -2.71 -2.39
CA ALA A 285 6.69 -1.52 -2.24
C ALA A 285 7.52 -0.27 -1.88
N TYR A 286 8.51 -0.40 -0.99
CA TYR A 286 9.42 0.69 -0.65
C TYR A 286 10.42 1.01 -1.77
N ASP A 287 10.91 -0.02 -2.51
CA ASP A 287 11.86 0.17 -3.60
C ASP A 287 11.28 1.06 -4.71
N VAL A 288 9.97 0.95 -5.00
CA VAL A 288 9.27 1.88 -5.92
C VAL A 288 9.36 3.32 -5.41
N SER A 289 8.98 3.57 -4.16
CA SER A 289 9.04 4.89 -3.54
C SER A 289 10.49 5.43 -3.51
N ALA A 290 11.46 4.60 -3.14
CA ALA A 290 12.88 4.96 -3.09
C ALA A 290 13.44 5.31 -4.47
N MET A 291 13.06 4.60 -5.53
CA MET A 291 13.47 4.94 -6.89
C MET A 291 12.87 6.28 -7.36
N MET A 292 11.64 6.60 -6.97
CA MET A 292 11.06 7.92 -7.23
C MET A 292 11.82 9.00 -6.46
N GLU A 293 12.05 8.82 -5.16
CA GLU A 293 12.69 9.80 -4.28
C GLU A 293 14.16 10.05 -4.64
N TYR A 294 14.95 9.00 -4.83
CA TYR A 294 16.40 9.12 -4.95
C TYR A 294 16.91 9.15 -6.40
N LYS A 295 16.12 8.66 -7.36
CA LYS A 295 16.50 8.63 -8.77
C LYS A 295 15.60 9.50 -9.66
N GLY A 296 14.51 10.08 -9.10
CA GLY A 296 13.58 10.91 -9.87
C GLY A 296 12.79 10.14 -10.93
N LEU A 297 12.64 8.81 -10.80
CA LEU A 297 11.85 8.03 -11.74
C LEU A 297 10.36 8.34 -11.57
N SER A 298 9.61 8.27 -12.67
CA SER A 298 8.15 8.28 -12.59
C SER A 298 7.62 7.02 -11.90
N VAL A 299 6.40 7.06 -11.37
CA VAL A 299 5.75 5.89 -10.76
C VAL A 299 5.66 4.69 -11.71
N LYS A 300 5.53 4.94 -13.03
CA LYS A 300 5.54 3.88 -14.05
C LYS A 300 6.90 3.22 -14.21
N GLU A 301 7.96 4.03 -14.35
CA GLU A 301 9.32 3.53 -14.50
C GLU A 301 9.78 2.79 -13.23
N ALA A 302 9.51 3.35 -12.06
CA ALA A 302 9.86 2.74 -10.79
C ALA A 302 9.10 1.42 -10.57
N GLY A 303 7.79 1.38 -10.82
CA GLY A 303 6.98 0.16 -10.73
C GLY A 303 7.45 -0.93 -11.67
N GLN A 304 7.73 -0.57 -12.95
CA GLN A 304 8.24 -1.52 -13.94
C GLN A 304 9.61 -2.09 -13.54
N ALA A 305 10.53 -1.23 -13.10
CA ALA A 305 11.86 -1.65 -12.66
C ALA A 305 11.81 -2.58 -11.43
N ALA A 306 10.89 -2.33 -10.49
CA ALA A 306 10.70 -3.18 -9.32
C ALA A 306 10.23 -4.60 -9.71
N ILE A 307 9.25 -4.73 -10.62
CA ILE A 307 8.78 -6.03 -11.11
C ILE A 307 9.84 -6.75 -11.95
N GLU A 308 10.63 -6.04 -12.75
CA GLU A 308 11.76 -6.64 -13.46
C GLU A 308 12.83 -7.19 -12.50
N LYS A 309 13.09 -6.49 -11.39
CA LYS A 309 13.99 -6.94 -10.33
C LYS A 309 13.49 -8.23 -9.68
N VAL A 310 12.19 -8.32 -9.37
CA VAL A 310 11.55 -9.56 -8.88
C VAL A 310 11.73 -10.68 -9.88
N GLY A 311 11.46 -10.45 -11.16
CA GLY A 311 11.65 -11.45 -12.23
C GLY A 311 13.10 -11.94 -12.37
N LYS A 312 14.08 -11.06 -12.27
CA LYS A 312 15.52 -11.42 -12.28
C LYS A 312 15.92 -12.30 -11.11
N LEU A 313 15.23 -12.20 -9.98
CA LEU A 313 15.43 -13.09 -8.82
C LEU A 313 14.70 -14.43 -8.94
N GLY A 314 13.87 -14.61 -9.96
CA GLY A 314 13.07 -15.81 -10.21
C GLY A 314 11.65 -15.76 -9.65
N GLY A 315 11.20 -14.60 -9.12
CA GLY A 315 9.86 -14.41 -8.58
C GLY A 315 8.85 -13.91 -9.62
N THR A 316 7.58 -14.12 -9.34
CA THR A 316 6.46 -13.67 -10.16
C THR A 316 5.46 -12.85 -9.35
N GLY A 317 4.74 -11.96 -10.02
CA GLY A 317 3.70 -11.14 -9.38
C GLY A 317 3.49 -9.80 -10.09
N GLY A 318 2.91 -8.87 -9.37
CA GLY A 318 2.63 -7.52 -9.84
C GLY A 318 2.46 -6.55 -8.69
N LEU A 319 2.26 -5.29 -9.02
CA LEU A 319 1.93 -4.24 -8.07
C LEU A 319 0.97 -3.23 -8.70
N ILE A 320 0.32 -2.48 -7.84
CA ILE A 320 -0.37 -1.25 -8.20
C ILE A 320 0.29 -0.10 -7.47
N ALA A 321 0.37 1.06 -8.12
CA ALA A 321 0.89 2.28 -7.52
C ALA A 321 0.15 3.51 -8.04
N ILE A 322 0.05 4.56 -7.19
CA ILE A 322 -0.46 5.89 -7.54
C ILE A 322 0.44 6.95 -6.90
N ASP A 323 0.78 8.03 -7.63
CA ASP A 323 1.54 9.15 -7.11
C ASP A 323 0.65 10.34 -6.69
N GLU A 324 1.26 11.39 -6.14
CA GLU A 324 0.58 12.61 -5.71
C GLU A 324 -0.03 13.43 -6.86
N GLN A 325 0.38 13.19 -8.11
CA GLN A 325 -0.21 13.80 -9.30
C GLN A 325 -1.38 12.98 -9.85
N GLY A 326 -1.68 11.80 -9.30
CA GLY A 326 -2.70 10.88 -9.78
C GLY A 326 -2.25 10.02 -10.97
N ASN A 327 -0.94 10.00 -11.29
CA ASN A 327 -0.41 9.03 -12.23
C ASN A 327 -0.38 7.66 -11.55
N PHE A 328 -0.61 6.60 -12.31
CA PHE A 328 -0.65 5.25 -11.77
C PHE A 328 0.18 4.26 -12.59
N ALA A 329 0.55 3.16 -11.96
CA ALA A 329 1.20 2.02 -12.58
C ALA A 329 0.57 0.71 -12.09
N MET A 330 0.50 -0.29 -12.98
CA MET A 330 -0.03 -1.62 -12.69
C MET A 330 0.83 -2.69 -13.39
N PRO A 331 2.18 -2.70 -13.20
CA PRO A 331 3.05 -3.67 -13.85
C PRO A 331 2.94 -5.06 -13.22
N PHE A 332 3.08 -6.10 -14.03
CA PHE A 332 3.14 -7.50 -13.59
C PHE A 332 3.90 -8.34 -14.61
N ASN A 333 4.48 -9.48 -14.14
CA ASN A 333 5.22 -10.44 -14.97
C ASN A 333 4.55 -11.82 -15.07
N THR A 334 3.37 -11.98 -14.48
CA THR A 334 2.49 -13.16 -14.62
C THR A 334 1.69 -13.14 -15.92
N SER A 335 0.88 -14.19 -16.23
CA SER A 335 -0.01 -14.18 -17.39
C SER A 335 -1.19 -13.24 -17.24
N GLY A 336 -1.65 -12.98 -16.00
CA GLY A 336 -2.72 -12.04 -15.71
C GLY A 336 -2.59 -11.41 -14.33
N MET A 337 -3.32 -10.31 -14.13
CA MET A 337 -3.54 -9.66 -12.86
C MET A 337 -4.94 -9.04 -12.85
N TYR A 338 -5.77 -9.46 -11.89
CA TYR A 338 -7.04 -8.79 -11.62
C TYR A 338 -6.74 -7.38 -11.12
N ARG A 339 -7.14 -6.36 -11.87
CA ARG A 339 -6.80 -4.97 -11.55
C ARG A 339 -7.85 -4.01 -12.08
N GLY A 340 -7.92 -2.85 -11.48
CA GLY A 340 -8.79 -1.79 -11.96
C GLY A 340 -8.46 -0.44 -11.36
N ARG A 341 -9.05 0.59 -11.95
CA ARG A 341 -8.82 1.98 -11.55
C ARG A 341 -10.05 2.83 -11.75
N VAL A 342 -10.12 3.93 -11.02
CA VAL A 342 -11.09 5.00 -11.19
C VAL A 342 -10.43 6.34 -10.92
N GLY A 343 -10.67 7.31 -11.78
CA GLY A 343 -10.18 8.69 -11.65
C GLY A 343 -11.29 9.69 -11.32
N PRO A 344 -11.00 11.00 -11.39
CA PRO A 344 -11.96 12.05 -11.05
C PRO A 344 -13.22 12.08 -11.93
N ASP A 345 -13.16 11.48 -13.11
CA ASP A 345 -14.28 11.36 -14.05
C ASP A 345 -15.29 10.25 -13.67
N GLY A 346 -15.02 9.49 -12.62
CA GLY A 346 -15.84 8.39 -12.14
C GLY A 346 -15.87 7.17 -13.04
N LYS A 347 -15.08 7.14 -14.13
CA LYS A 347 -15.03 6.01 -15.04
C LYS A 347 -14.21 4.87 -14.46
N ILE A 348 -14.90 3.79 -14.15
CA ILE A 348 -14.27 2.55 -13.70
C ILE A 348 -13.72 1.79 -14.92
N SER A 349 -12.46 1.36 -14.82
CA SER A 349 -11.81 0.47 -15.77
C SER A 349 -11.28 -0.76 -15.04
N VAL A 350 -11.62 -1.95 -15.54
CA VAL A 350 -11.21 -3.24 -14.99
C VAL A 350 -10.53 -4.07 -16.08
N GLU A 351 -9.38 -4.64 -15.72
CA GLU A 351 -8.55 -5.45 -16.61
C GLU A 351 -8.12 -6.73 -15.89
N ILE A 352 -7.88 -7.81 -16.64
CA ILE A 352 -7.45 -9.11 -16.10
C ILE A 352 -6.19 -9.57 -16.82
N TYR A 353 -6.20 -9.60 -18.14
CA TYR A 353 -5.14 -10.15 -18.98
C TYR A 353 -4.13 -9.07 -19.41
N LYS A 354 -3.02 -9.50 -20.04
CA LYS A 354 -2.08 -8.63 -20.76
C LYS A 354 -2.72 -8.01 -21.98
#